data_f84ce5b52d2f1bb1c53f33309650f3bc
#
_entry.id   f84ce5b52d2f1bb1c53f33309650f3bc
#
_cell.length_a   1.000
_cell.length_b   1.000
_cell.length_c   1.000
_cell.angle_alpha   90.00
_cell.angle_beta   90.00
_cell.angle_gamma   90.00
#
_symmetry.space_group_name_H-M   'P 1'
#
loop_
_entity.id
_entity.type
_entity.pdbx_description
1 polymer ?
#
loop_
_entity_poly.entity_id
_entity_poly.type
_entity_poly.pdbx_seq_one_letter_code
_entity_poly.pdbx_strand_id
1 'polypeptide(L)'
;MKFKKVLVGALAVLATVSLAACSNNQKSSSSSSNEPKELNVEFVPSTQANKMEAKAKPLGTLLQKQLHIPVHVTVSTDYSGLVEAMSSKKVDVGFMPPYSYILAHKRGIADVLLQAERYGYDEPSGKMNHTLMHKYRGMIVVKKGSKIKSWKDLKGKKIAIGDPSSSSGYVYPVAELYKKGLNVTKECKLVNIKGDDQEVLSVLNGDVDAAFVFSDARNIAAQDDKKAMTDVVPIYFTKWIPNDTIAVRKDMPKKFRVKLAKAFKNIAKSKKGKQIIESIYNHYGYVDAKDSDFDGLRQYQKIVNKATGGSSNNN
;
A
#
# COMPACT_ATOMS: atom_id res chain seq x y z
N MET A 1 34.77 -70.57 25.95
CA MET A 1 35.79 -70.86 27.01
C MET A 1 35.79 -69.71 28.00
N LYS A 2 35.46 -70.06 29.26
CA LYS A 2 35.96 -69.57 30.56
C LYS A 2 35.76 -68.06 30.87
N PHE A 3 34.80 -67.71 31.72
CA PHE A 3 34.82 -67.51 33.18
C PHE A 3 35.84 -66.49 33.69
N LYS A 4 35.45 -65.48 34.46
CA LYS A 4 35.14 -65.42 35.93
C LYS A 4 34.74 -63.93 36.22
N LYS A 5 33.66 -63.57 36.78
CA LYS A 5 33.24 -63.46 38.19
C LYS A 5 34.27 -62.90 39.15
N VAL A 6 33.91 -61.88 39.89
CA VAL A 6 33.98 -61.65 41.34
C VAL A 6 33.79 -60.15 41.61
N LEU A 7 32.79 -59.63 42.17
CA LEU A 7 32.12 -59.67 43.50
C LEU A 7 32.66 -58.62 44.49
N VAL A 8 31.74 -57.72 44.93
CA VAL A 8 31.53 -57.25 46.32
C VAL A 8 32.41 -56.11 46.84
N GLY A 9 31.69 -55.10 47.35
CA GLY A 9 32.20 -54.16 48.34
C GLY A 9 31.21 -53.03 48.60
N ALA A 10 30.16 -53.27 49.42
CA ALA A 10 29.31 -52.27 50.00
C ALA A 10 30.06 -51.60 51.15
N LEU A 11 29.87 -50.29 51.36
CA LEU A 11 29.59 -49.71 52.70
C LEU A 11 29.06 -48.31 52.57
N ALA A 12 28.01 -48.13 53.33
CA ALA A 12 27.30 -46.92 53.61
C ALA A 12 28.16 -45.94 54.42
N VAL A 13 27.77 -44.62 54.43
CA VAL A 13 27.48 -43.86 55.66
C VAL A 13 27.44 -42.35 55.42
N LEU A 14 26.36 -41.82 55.83
CA LEU A 14 26.04 -40.51 56.47
C LEU A 14 25.85 -39.26 55.65
N ALA A 15 24.67 -38.80 55.91
CA ALA A 15 24.05 -37.51 55.64
C ALA A 15 24.83 -36.31 56.18
N THR A 16 24.88 -35.26 55.39
CA THR A 16 24.94 -33.90 55.91
C THR A 16 23.93 -33.06 55.15
N VAL A 17 22.90 -32.66 55.87
CA VAL A 17 21.92 -31.67 55.49
C VAL A 17 22.64 -30.32 55.43
N SER A 18 22.74 -29.74 54.28
CA SER A 18 23.12 -28.33 54.10
C SER A 18 21.92 -27.58 53.49
N LEU A 19 21.21 -26.83 54.34
CA LEU A 19 20.29 -25.80 53.88
C LEU A 19 21.07 -24.80 53.03
N ALA A 20 20.91 -24.85 51.75
CA ALA A 20 21.29 -23.78 50.85
C ALA A 20 20.06 -22.95 50.55
N ALA A 21 20.11 -21.71 50.97
CA ALA A 21 19.11 -20.69 50.79
C ALA A 21 18.65 -20.63 49.30
N CYS A 22 17.33 -20.66 49.10
CA CYS A 22 16.72 -20.27 47.82
C CYS A 22 17.04 -18.81 47.57
N SER A 23 18.14 -18.54 46.89
CA SER A 23 18.32 -17.29 46.16
C SER A 23 17.35 -17.34 45.01
N ASN A 24 16.21 -16.67 45.18
CA ASN A 24 15.23 -16.42 44.15
C ASN A 24 15.83 -15.44 43.13
N ASN A 25 16.75 -15.96 42.33
CA ASN A 25 17.27 -15.23 41.18
C ASN A 25 16.16 -15.25 40.13
N GLN A 26 15.17 -14.38 40.33
CA GLN A 26 14.22 -13.97 39.30
C GLN A 26 15.06 -13.40 38.17
N LYS A 27 15.54 -14.28 37.27
CA LYS A 27 15.94 -13.87 35.94
C LYS A 27 14.72 -13.21 35.36
N SER A 28 14.65 -11.87 35.50
CA SER A 28 13.89 -11.07 34.63
C SER A 28 14.33 -11.52 33.22
N SER A 29 13.47 -12.32 32.60
CA SER A 29 13.53 -12.54 31.17
C SER A 29 13.39 -11.15 30.56
N SER A 30 14.52 -10.49 30.34
CA SER A 30 14.60 -9.44 29.36
C SER A 30 14.09 -10.09 28.09
N SER A 31 12.82 -9.88 27.79
CA SER A 31 12.31 -10.11 26.46
C SER A 31 13.24 -9.29 25.56
N SER A 32 14.22 -9.97 24.96
CA SER A 32 15.00 -9.41 23.89
C SER A 32 13.97 -8.90 22.93
N SER A 33 13.87 -7.57 22.82
CA SER A 33 12.96 -6.94 21.89
C SER A 33 13.39 -7.46 20.53
N ASN A 34 12.58 -8.31 19.92
CA ASN A 34 12.76 -8.77 18.54
C ASN A 34 12.55 -7.61 17.55
N GLU A 35 13.17 -6.46 17.86
CA GLU A 35 13.15 -5.33 16.95
C GLU A 35 13.91 -5.71 15.68
N PRO A 36 13.42 -5.34 14.51
CA PRO A 36 14.13 -5.58 13.26
C PRO A 36 15.52 -4.94 13.30
N LYS A 37 16.53 -5.67 12.80
CA LYS A 37 17.90 -5.15 12.68
C LYS A 37 18.06 -4.20 11.49
N GLU A 38 17.19 -4.30 10.51
CA GLU A 38 17.04 -3.45 9.33
C GLU A 38 15.56 -3.33 8.96
N LEU A 39 15.22 -2.39 8.12
CA LEU A 39 13.85 -2.16 7.67
C LEU A 39 13.80 -2.05 6.14
N ASN A 40 13.01 -2.91 5.50
CA ASN A 40 12.77 -2.90 4.07
C ASN A 40 11.42 -2.26 3.79
N VAL A 41 11.43 -1.11 3.11
CA VAL A 41 10.26 -0.31 2.76
C VAL A 41 10.07 -0.34 1.26
N GLU A 42 8.87 -0.67 0.79
CA GLU A 42 8.58 -0.75 -0.64
C GLU A 42 7.31 0.00 -1.01
N PHE A 43 7.33 0.59 -2.20
CA PHE A 43 6.24 1.38 -2.78
C PHE A 43 5.64 0.67 -3.98
N VAL A 44 4.32 0.78 -4.19
CA VAL A 44 3.71 0.37 -5.45
C VAL A 44 4.01 1.40 -6.55
N PRO A 45 4.17 0.98 -7.83
CA PRO A 45 4.47 1.89 -8.93
C PRO A 45 3.19 2.60 -9.43
N SER A 46 2.65 3.55 -8.67
CA SER A 46 1.45 4.33 -9.07
C SER A 46 1.75 5.42 -10.10
N THR A 47 3.03 5.74 -10.31
CA THR A 47 3.55 6.59 -11.37
C THR A 47 4.82 5.94 -11.94
N GLN A 48 5.56 6.63 -12.82
CA GLN A 48 6.81 6.07 -13.39
C GLN A 48 7.77 5.57 -12.30
N ALA A 49 8.02 4.26 -12.25
CA ALA A 49 8.74 3.60 -11.16
C ALA A 49 10.16 4.15 -10.93
N ASN A 50 10.91 4.42 -12.00
CA ASN A 50 12.28 4.97 -11.92
C ASN A 50 12.30 6.38 -11.29
N LYS A 51 11.33 7.24 -11.65
CA LYS A 51 11.18 8.56 -11.04
C LYS A 51 10.79 8.44 -9.56
N MET A 52 9.89 7.51 -9.24
CA MET A 52 9.48 7.24 -7.86
C MET A 52 10.65 6.75 -7.01
N GLU A 53 11.45 5.82 -7.50
CA GLU A 53 12.59 5.28 -6.74
C GLU A 53 13.58 6.39 -6.35
N ALA A 54 13.92 7.27 -7.29
CA ALA A 54 14.80 8.41 -7.01
C ALA A 54 14.23 9.35 -5.93
N LYS A 55 12.89 9.59 -5.96
CA LYS A 55 12.19 10.43 -4.99
C LYS A 55 12.04 9.76 -3.62
N ALA A 56 11.95 8.43 -3.57
CA ALA A 56 11.70 7.66 -2.35
C ALA A 56 12.99 7.38 -1.53
N LYS A 57 14.14 7.23 -2.16
CA LYS A 57 15.43 6.98 -1.47
C LYS A 57 15.72 7.92 -0.29
N PRO A 58 15.49 9.25 -0.39
CA PRO A 58 15.74 10.15 0.74
C PRO A 58 14.88 9.88 1.98
N LEU A 59 13.69 9.25 1.82
CA LEU A 59 12.86 8.83 2.94
C LEU A 59 13.56 7.77 3.79
N GLY A 60 14.27 6.83 3.16
CA GLY A 60 15.07 5.83 3.86
C GLY A 60 16.10 6.45 4.80
N THR A 61 16.82 7.49 4.34
CA THR A 61 17.77 8.23 5.16
C THR A 61 17.11 8.89 6.37
N LEU A 62 15.90 9.46 6.20
CA LEU A 62 15.17 10.09 7.32
C LEU A 62 14.67 9.04 8.32
N LEU A 63 14.17 7.91 7.84
CA LEU A 63 13.73 6.80 8.69
C LEU A 63 14.91 6.20 9.46
N GLN A 64 16.06 5.98 8.81
CA GLN A 64 17.27 5.49 9.46
C GLN A 64 17.70 6.39 10.61
N LYS A 65 17.64 7.71 10.44
CA LYS A 65 17.93 8.68 11.51
C LYS A 65 16.96 8.58 12.68
N GLN A 66 15.68 8.31 12.43
CA GLN A 66 14.64 8.21 13.46
C GLN A 66 14.66 6.87 14.20
N LEU A 67 15.01 5.80 13.48
CA LEU A 67 14.90 4.43 13.99
C LEU A 67 16.24 3.88 14.51
N HIS A 68 17.36 4.44 14.08
CA HIS A 68 18.73 4.00 14.38
C HIS A 68 19.06 2.58 13.88
N ILE A 69 18.45 2.17 12.77
CA ILE A 69 18.72 0.93 12.04
C ILE A 69 18.83 1.24 10.54
N PRO A 70 19.52 0.41 9.74
CA PRO A 70 19.52 0.53 8.29
C PRO A 70 18.11 0.48 7.72
N VAL A 71 17.82 1.33 6.72
CA VAL A 71 16.52 1.37 6.02
C VAL A 71 16.76 1.35 4.51
N HIS A 72 16.20 0.34 3.86
CA HIS A 72 16.25 0.16 2.42
C HIS A 72 14.89 0.54 1.81
N VAL A 73 14.92 1.34 0.76
CA VAL A 73 13.69 1.81 0.09
C VAL A 73 13.75 1.40 -1.36
N THR A 74 12.71 0.71 -1.82
CA THR A 74 12.55 0.21 -3.20
C THR A 74 11.16 0.52 -3.75
N VAL A 75 11.00 0.35 -5.05
CA VAL A 75 9.70 0.38 -5.74
C VAL A 75 9.46 -0.98 -6.36
N SER A 76 8.29 -1.55 -6.14
CA SER A 76 7.90 -2.84 -6.69
C SER A 76 7.73 -2.79 -8.21
N THR A 77 7.76 -3.95 -8.86
CA THR A 77 7.46 -4.07 -10.29
C THR A 77 5.97 -3.90 -10.59
N ASP A 78 5.12 -4.28 -9.64
CA ASP A 78 3.66 -4.15 -9.68
C ASP A 78 3.08 -4.23 -8.25
N TYR A 79 1.78 -4.06 -8.11
CA TYR A 79 1.12 -3.99 -6.79
C TYR A 79 1.05 -5.35 -6.09
N SER A 80 0.88 -6.43 -6.84
CA SER A 80 0.88 -7.79 -6.28
C SER A 80 2.27 -8.21 -5.83
N GLY A 81 3.32 -7.81 -6.54
CA GLY A 81 4.72 -8.03 -6.19
C GLY A 81 5.06 -7.53 -4.79
N LEU A 82 4.60 -6.32 -4.42
CA LEU A 82 4.77 -5.79 -3.07
C LEU A 82 4.10 -6.69 -2.02
N VAL A 83 2.86 -7.13 -2.26
CA VAL A 83 2.15 -8.01 -1.33
C VAL A 83 2.87 -9.35 -1.16
N GLU A 84 3.38 -9.94 -2.25
CA GLU A 84 4.16 -11.18 -2.19
C GLU A 84 5.54 -10.99 -1.51
N ALA A 85 6.18 -9.83 -1.71
CA ALA A 85 7.42 -9.49 -1.01
C ALA A 85 7.20 -9.36 0.51
N MET A 86 6.06 -8.79 0.94
CA MET A 86 5.68 -8.77 2.35
C MET A 86 5.36 -10.18 2.87
N SER A 87 4.66 -11.00 2.09
CA SER A 87 4.33 -12.39 2.43
C SER A 87 5.58 -13.24 2.65
N SER A 88 6.59 -13.08 1.80
CA SER A 88 7.88 -13.77 1.88
C SER A 88 8.87 -13.12 2.84
N LYS A 89 8.46 -12.10 3.59
CA LYS A 89 9.25 -11.34 4.58
C LYS A 89 10.46 -10.61 4.01
N LYS A 90 10.48 -10.35 2.71
CA LYS A 90 11.50 -9.52 2.05
C LYS A 90 11.24 -8.03 2.24
N VAL A 91 9.98 -7.65 2.46
CA VAL A 91 9.52 -6.28 2.71
C VAL A 91 8.79 -6.23 4.05
N ASP A 92 9.11 -5.24 4.87
CA ASP A 92 8.55 -5.03 6.20
C ASP A 92 7.41 -4.02 6.20
N VAL A 93 7.52 -3.02 5.33
CA VAL A 93 6.59 -1.89 5.22
C VAL A 93 6.22 -1.67 3.77
N GLY A 94 4.93 -1.67 3.48
CA GLY A 94 4.38 -1.41 2.15
C GLY A 94 3.60 -0.10 2.10
N PHE A 95 3.96 0.77 1.15
CA PHE A 95 3.12 1.89 0.75
C PHE A 95 2.22 1.41 -0.38
N MET A 96 0.93 1.29 -0.12
CA MET A 96 0.00 0.69 -1.05
C MET A 96 -1.39 1.32 -0.99
N PRO A 97 -2.17 1.27 -2.09
CA PRO A 97 -3.55 1.72 -2.05
C PRO A 97 -4.39 0.84 -1.13
N PRO A 98 -5.51 1.36 -0.62
CA PRO A 98 -6.32 0.66 0.37
C PRO A 98 -6.88 -0.67 -0.12
N TYR A 99 -7.08 -0.86 -1.43
CA TYR A 99 -7.53 -2.16 -1.94
C TYR A 99 -6.43 -3.23 -1.88
N SER A 100 -5.20 -2.91 -2.25
CA SER A 100 -4.06 -3.81 -2.05
C SER A 100 -3.88 -4.18 -0.57
N TYR A 101 -4.09 -3.20 0.32
CA TYR A 101 -4.06 -3.42 1.76
C TYR A 101 -5.11 -4.44 2.21
N ILE A 102 -6.40 -4.28 1.84
CA ILE A 102 -7.43 -5.23 2.29
C ILE A 102 -7.19 -6.65 1.75
N LEU A 103 -6.59 -6.80 0.57
CA LEU A 103 -6.18 -8.10 0.04
C LEU A 103 -5.05 -8.72 0.89
N ALA A 104 -4.01 -7.94 1.22
CA ALA A 104 -2.92 -8.38 2.06
C ALA A 104 -3.40 -8.71 3.48
N HIS A 105 -4.28 -7.89 4.05
CA HIS A 105 -4.85 -8.12 5.38
C HIS A 105 -5.71 -9.39 5.43
N LYS A 106 -6.58 -9.60 4.45
CA LYS A 106 -7.40 -10.83 4.34
C LYS A 106 -6.54 -12.10 4.30
N ARG A 107 -5.37 -12.05 3.66
CA ARG A 107 -4.39 -13.14 3.61
C ARG A 107 -3.54 -13.26 4.88
N GLY A 108 -3.76 -12.41 5.88
CA GLY A 108 -2.97 -12.42 7.12
C GLY A 108 -1.53 -11.95 6.97
N ILE A 109 -1.22 -11.21 5.90
CA ILE A 109 0.13 -10.76 5.56
C ILE A 109 0.47 -9.44 6.27
N ALA A 110 -0.46 -8.47 6.26
CA ALA A 110 -0.20 -7.12 6.73
C ALA A 110 -1.34 -6.55 7.59
N ASP A 111 -0.97 -5.62 8.46
CA ASP A 111 -1.88 -4.74 9.20
C ASP A 111 -1.62 -3.29 8.80
N VAL A 112 -2.65 -2.44 8.83
CA VAL A 112 -2.47 -1.00 8.62
C VAL A 112 -1.72 -0.38 9.80
N LEU A 113 -0.74 0.45 9.49
CA LEU A 113 -0.02 1.25 10.48
C LEU A 113 -0.54 2.68 10.51
N LEU A 114 -0.63 3.30 9.34
CA LEU A 114 -1.05 4.69 9.16
C LEU A 114 -1.82 4.84 7.84
N GLN A 115 -2.61 5.90 7.78
CA GLN A 115 -3.24 6.38 6.55
C GLN A 115 -2.63 7.72 6.15
N ALA A 116 -2.45 7.93 4.84
CA ALA A 116 -1.93 9.18 4.31
C ALA A 116 -2.98 10.30 4.32
N GLU A 117 -2.50 11.53 4.46
CA GLU A 117 -3.26 12.75 4.19
C GLU A 117 -2.77 13.37 2.89
N ARG A 118 -3.71 13.82 2.05
CA ARG A 118 -3.46 14.53 0.80
C ARG A 118 -4.24 15.83 0.76
N TYR A 119 -3.76 16.80 0.00
CA TYR A 119 -4.60 17.96 -0.32
C TYR A 119 -5.72 17.57 -1.27
N GLY A 120 -6.90 18.21 -1.07
CA GLY A 120 -8.03 18.10 -1.97
C GLY A 120 -7.78 18.86 -3.27
N TYR A 121 -8.53 18.48 -4.30
CA TYR A 121 -8.53 19.12 -5.61
C TYR A 121 -9.95 19.50 -6.00
N ASP A 122 -10.13 20.70 -6.54
CA ASP A 122 -11.41 21.19 -7.01
C ASP A 122 -11.80 20.49 -8.32
N GLU A 123 -12.98 19.91 -8.36
CA GLU A 123 -13.53 19.24 -9.54
C GLU A 123 -14.31 20.24 -10.42
N PRO A 124 -14.20 20.18 -11.74
CA PRO A 124 -13.35 19.25 -12.54
C PRO A 124 -11.98 19.83 -12.87
N SER A 125 -11.63 21.01 -12.36
CA SER A 125 -10.42 21.76 -12.75
C SER A 125 -9.12 21.04 -12.42
N GLY A 126 -9.09 20.28 -11.31
CA GLY A 126 -7.88 19.70 -10.76
C GLY A 126 -6.99 20.72 -10.03
N LYS A 127 -7.53 21.89 -9.66
CA LYS A 127 -6.80 22.87 -8.87
C LYS A 127 -6.73 22.43 -7.41
N MET A 128 -5.52 22.40 -6.85
CA MET A 128 -5.31 22.08 -5.43
C MET A 128 -5.97 23.15 -4.54
N ASN A 129 -6.73 22.72 -3.52
CA ASN A 129 -7.44 23.61 -2.61
C ASN A 129 -6.85 23.66 -1.19
N HIS A 130 -5.72 22.96 -0.95
CA HIS A 130 -5.00 22.91 0.34
C HIS A 130 -5.82 22.42 1.55
N THR A 131 -6.97 21.80 1.33
CA THR A 131 -7.72 21.11 2.40
C THR A 131 -7.14 19.71 2.60
N LEU A 132 -6.64 19.40 3.79
CA LEU A 132 -6.16 18.05 4.11
C LEU A 132 -7.33 17.08 4.19
N MET A 133 -7.20 15.94 3.51
CA MET A 133 -8.22 14.93 3.40
C MET A 133 -7.61 13.52 3.59
N HIS A 134 -8.39 12.64 4.25
CA HIS A 134 -8.06 11.21 4.39
C HIS A 134 -8.66 10.35 3.28
N LYS A 135 -9.17 10.98 2.23
CA LYS A 135 -9.85 10.34 1.10
C LYS A 135 -9.58 11.12 -0.18
N TYR A 136 -9.64 10.41 -1.28
CA TYR A 136 -9.51 10.97 -2.63
C TYR A 136 -10.55 10.34 -3.56
N ARG A 137 -10.58 10.72 -4.82
CA ARG A 137 -11.48 10.11 -5.82
C ARG A 137 -10.68 9.55 -6.99
N GLY A 138 -11.19 8.46 -7.57
CA GLY A 138 -10.84 8.07 -8.91
C GLY A 138 -11.60 8.95 -9.92
N MET A 139 -11.08 9.09 -11.12
CA MET A 139 -11.75 9.73 -12.22
C MET A 139 -11.57 8.95 -13.52
N ILE A 140 -12.52 9.13 -14.43
CA ILE A 140 -12.40 8.66 -15.81
C ILE A 140 -12.12 9.88 -16.67
N VAL A 141 -11.03 9.83 -17.42
CA VAL A 141 -10.60 10.93 -18.28
C VAL A 141 -10.63 10.52 -19.74
N VAL A 142 -10.86 11.52 -20.59
CA VAL A 142 -10.88 11.39 -22.05
C VAL A 142 -10.20 12.60 -22.70
N LYS A 143 -9.82 12.50 -23.97
CA LYS A 143 -9.29 13.64 -24.72
C LYS A 143 -10.39 14.68 -24.92
N LYS A 144 -10.06 15.95 -24.71
CA LYS A 144 -10.96 17.09 -25.00
C LYS A 144 -11.41 17.04 -26.46
N GLY A 145 -12.68 17.30 -26.67
CA GLY A 145 -13.26 17.19 -28.02
C GLY A 145 -13.67 15.77 -28.44
N SER A 146 -13.33 14.74 -27.67
CA SER A 146 -13.78 13.37 -27.89
C SER A 146 -15.32 13.29 -27.99
N LYS A 147 -15.82 12.28 -28.72
CA LYS A 147 -17.25 11.93 -28.76
C LYS A 147 -17.76 11.34 -27.45
N ILE A 148 -16.85 10.90 -26.56
CA ILE A 148 -17.18 10.35 -25.27
C ILE A 148 -17.45 11.52 -24.29
N LYS A 149 -18.69 11.68 -23.86
CA LYS A 149 -19.14 12.78 -22.98
C LYS A 149 -19.51 12.29 -21.58
N SER A 150 -19.74 11.00 -21.43
CA SER A 150 -20.15 10.37 -20.19
C SER A 150 -19.68 8.92 -20.12
N TRP A 151 -19.81 8.30 -18.96
CA TRP A 151 -19.52 6.86 -18.77
C TRP A 151 -20.35 5.95 -19.69
N LYS A 152 -21.54 6.40 -20.18
CA LYS A 152 -22.42 5.63 -21.06
C LYS A 152 -21.81 5.41 -22.45
N ASP A 153 -20.90 6.31 -22.85
CA ASP A 153 -20.26 6.29 -24.16
C ASP A 153 -19.00 5.39 -24.19
N LEU A 154 -18.65 4.75 -23.05
CA LEU A 154 -17.45 3.91 -22.91
C LEU A 154 -17.60 2.53 -23.52
N LYS A 155 -18.82 2.05 -23.81
CA LYS A 155 -19.04 0.72 -24.40
C LYS A 155 -18.28 0.57 -25.71
N GLY A 156 -17.50 -0.52 -25.84
CA GLY A 156 -16.67 -0.82 -26.99
C GLY A 156 -15.36 -0.01 -27.08
N LYS A 157 -15.10 0.91 -26.15
CA LYS A 157 -13.92 1.77 -26.17
C LYS A 157 -12.67 1.09 -25.64
N LYS A 158 -11.51 1.59 -26.04
CA LYS A 158 -10.19 1.21 -25.55
C LYS A 158 -9.87 2.06 -24.31
N ILE A 159 -9.76 1.43 -23.16
CA ILE A 159 -9.60 2.12 -21.88
C ILE A 159 -8.29 1.70 -21.21
N ALA A 160 -7.44 2.67 -20.90
CA ALA A 160 -6.28 2.44 -20.04
C ALA A 160 -6.76 2.21 -18.60
N ILE A 161 -6.20 1.20 -17.97
CA ILE A 161 -6.47 0.84 -16.59
C ILE A 161 -5.16 0.56 -15.85
N GLY A 162 -5.15 0.87 -14.55
CA GLY A 162 -4.06 0.51 -13.66
C GLY A 162 -4.06 -0.98 -13.29
N ASP A 163 -3.22 -1.32 -12.31
CA ASP A 163 -3.18 -2.65 -11.73
C ASP A 163 -4.57 -3.07 -11.22
N PRO A 164 -5.00 -4.34 -11.38
CA PRO A 164 -6.29 -4.83 -10.88
C PRO A 164 -6.51 -4.64 -9.37
N SER A 165 -5.44 -4.43 -8.59
CA SER A 165 -5.50 -4.08 -7.17
C SER A 165 -5.36 -2.58 -6.89
N SER A 166 -5.33 -1.73 -7.93
CA SER A 166 -5.41 -0.28 -7.79
C SER A 166 -6.84 0.15 -7.43
N SER A 167 -6.99 0.93 -6.37
CA SER A 167 -8.30 1.41 -5.93
C SER A 167 -8.95 2.35 -6.95
N SER A 168 -8.23 3.36 -7.44
CA SER A 168 -8.73 4.37 -8.40
C SER A 168 -8.59 3.96 -9.86
N GLY A 169 -7.48 3.30 -10.21
CA GLY A 169 -7.19 2.89 -11.58
C GLY A 169 -7.96 1.64 -12.04
N TYR A 170 -8.66 0.95 -11.12
CA TYR A 170 -9.41 -0.25 -11.48
C TYR A 170 -10.67 -0.47 -10.63
N VAL A 171 -10.53 -0.67 -9.33
CA VAL A 171 -11.59 -1.24 -8.48
C VAL A 171 -12.84 -0.36 -8.43
N TYR A 172 -12.69 0.92 -8.12
CA TYR A 172 -13.82 1.82 -8.00
C TYR A 172 -14.51 2.07 -9.33
N PRO A 173 -13.83 2.46 -10.43
CA PRO A 173 -14.50 2.66 -11.70
C PRO A 173 -15.16 1.38 -12.24
N VAL A 174 -14.51 0.22 -12.16
CA VAL A 174 -15.10 -1.05 -12.58
C VAL A 174 -16.37 -1.37 -11.78
N ALA A 175 -16.30 -1.28 -10.45
CA ALA A 175 -17.46 -1.59 -9.60
C ALA A 175 -18.61 -0.61 -9.79
N GLU A 176 -18.34 0.67 -9.92
CA GLU A 176 -19.38 1.70 -10.06
C GLU A 176 -20.05 1.65 -11.44
N LEU A 177 -19.28 1.44 -12.50
CA LEU A 177 -19.83 1.26 -13.84
C LEU A 177 -20.64 -0.02 -13.95
N TYR A 178 -20.17 -1.11 -13.34
CA TYR A 178 -20.93 -2.36 -13.26
C TYR A 178 -22.29 -2.16 -12.57
N LYS A 179 -22.33 -1.44 -11.43
CA LYS A 179 -23.59 -1.09 -10.74
C LYS A 179 -24.53 -0.22 -11.59
N LYS A 180 -23.97 0.55 -12.53
CA LYS A 180 -24.73 1.40 -13.47
C LYS A 180 -25.18 0.65 -14.73
N GLY A 181 -24.83 -0.64 -14.87
CA GLY A 181 -25.21 -1.50 -15.99
C GLY A 181 -24.19 -1.60 -17.11
N LEU A 182 -22.97 -1.03 -16.95
CA LEU A 182 -21.88 -1.19 -17.90
C LEU A 182 -20.80 -2.10 -17.32
N ASN A 183 -20.66 -3.31 -17.83
CA ASN A 183 -19.58 -4.20 -17.46
C ASN A 183 -18.35 -3.96 -18.34
N VAL A 184 -17.49 -3.03 -17.93
CA VAL A 184 -16.31 -2.64 -18.71
C VAL A 184 -15.33 -3.79 -18.94
N THR A 185 -15.29 -4.79 -18.05
CA THR A 185 -14.41 -5.95 -18.20
C THR A 185 -14.83 -6.89 -19.33
N LYS A 186 -16.10 -6.79 -19.78
CA LYS A 186 -16.67 -7.58 -20.87
C LYS A 186 -17.00 -6.75 -22.11
N GLU A 187 -17.34 -5.49 -21.91
CA GLU A 187 -17.90 -4.62 -22.94
C GLU A 187 -16.92 -3.55 -23.46
N CYS A 188 -15.69 -3.50 -22.93
CA CYS A 188 -14.64 -2.57 -23.34
C CYS A 188 -13.32 -3.31 -23.62
N LYS A 189 -12.38 -2.65 -24.30
CA LYS A 189 -11.01 -3.13 -24.50
C LYS A 189 -10.12 -2.53 -23.42
N LEU A 190 -9.85 -3.28 -22.36
CA LEU A 190 -9.01 -2.82 -21.26
C LEU A 190 -7.53 -3.03 -21.59
N VAL A 191 -6.71 -2.00 -21.38
CA VAL A 191 -5.26 -2.02 -21.60
C VAL A 191 -4.59 -1.63 -20.28
N ASN A 192 -3.83 -2.54 -19.71
CA ASN A 192 -3.06 -2.22 -18.51
C ASN A 192 -1.85 -1.35 -18.89
N ILE A 193 -1.76 -0.18 -18.27
CA ILE A 193 -0.64 0.76 -18.41
C ILE A 193 -0.08 1.02 -17.00
N LYS A 194 1.24 0.94 -16.86
CA LYS A 194 1.90 1.18 -15.58
C LYS A 194 2.11 2.68 -15.37
N GLY A 195 1.48 3.22 -14.30
CA GLY A 195 1.55 4.61 -13.90
C GLY A 195 0.39 5.44 -14.43
N ASP A 196 -0.36 6.03 -13.51
CA ASP A 196 -1.53 6.87 -13.83
C ASP A 196 -1.15 8.12 -14.66
N ASP A 197 0.07 8.63 -14.53
CA ASP A 197 0.63 9.68 -15.38
C ASP A 197 0.76 9.21 -16.85
N GLN A 198 1.19 7.97 -17.07
CA GLN A 198 1.32 7.39 -18.41
C GLN A 198 -0.06 7.08 -19.01
N GLU A 199 -1.03 6.71 -18.21
CA GLU A 199 -2.42 6.53 -18.64
C GLU A 199 -3.00 7.85 -19.14
N VAL A 200 -2.78 8.96 -18.41
CA VAL A 200 -3.18 10.32 -18.84
C VAL A 200 -2.51 10.71 -20.14
N LEU A 201 -1.19 10.46 -20.29
CA LEU A 201 -0.45 10.77 -21.52
C LEU A 201 -0.93 9.92 -22.70
N SER A 202 -1.29 8.65 -22.47
CA SER A 202 -1.88 7.79 -23.52
C SER A 202 -3.21 8.32 -24.04
N VAL A 203 -4.05 8.92 -23.18
CA VAL A 203 -5.28 9.61 -23.59
C VAL A 203 -4.94 10.87 -24.39
N LEU A 204 -3.97 11.66 -23.92
CA LEU A 204 -3.52 12.88 -24.60
C LEU A 204 -3.03 12.59 -26.02
N ASN A 205 -2.25 11.53 -26.18
CA ASN A 205 -1.70 11.09 -27.47
C ASN A 205 -2.76 10.45 -28.37
N GLY A 206 -3.88 9.95 -27.81
CA GLY A 206 -4.91 9.24 -28.55
C GLY A 206 -4.64 7.74 -28.71
N ASP A 207 -3.72 7.17 -27.93
CA ASP A 207 -3.41 5.74 -27.92
C ASP A 207 -4.56 4.92 -27.33
N VAL A 208 -5.34 5.53 -26.43
CA VAL A 208 -6.56 5.00 -25.82
C VAL A 208 -7.66 6.05 -25.84
N ASP A 209 -8.92 5.60 -25.77
CA ASP A 209 -10.10 6.48 -25.78
C ASP A 209 -10.35 7.13 -24.41
N ALA A 210 -10.04 6.43 -23.32
CA ALA A 210 -10.26 6.86 -21.95
C ALA A 210 -9.22 6.23 -21.01
N ALA A 211 -9.12 6.75 -19.78
CA ALA A 211 -8.30 6.15 -18.72
C ALA A 211 -9.00 6.25 -17.35
N PHE A 212 -8.70 5.29 -16.47
CA PHE A 212 -9.13 5.27 -15.07
C PHE A 212 -7.94 5.64 -14.17
N VAL A 213 -7.97 6.80 -13.56
CA VAL A 213 -6.84 7.36 -12.82
C VAL A 213 -7.30 8.00 -11.49
N PHE A 214 -6.36 8.31 -10.60
CA PHE A 214 -6.69 9.11 -9.42
C PHE A 214 -6.88 10.61 -9.78
N SER A 215 -7.60 11.34 -8.94
CA SER A 215 -8.12 12.69 -9.26
C SER A 215 -7.07 13.75 -9.58
N ASP A 216 -5.84 13.60 -9.13
CA ASP A 216 -4.72 14.52 -9.40
C ASP A 216 -3.66 13.96 -10.38
N ALA A 217 -3.96 12.85 -11.06
CA ALA A 217 -3.03 12.24 -12.03
C ALA A 217 -2.66 13.19 -13.18
N ARG A 218 -3.60 14.04 -13.63
CA ARG A 218 -3.31 15.05 -14.66
C ARG A 218 -2.24 16.05 -14.23
N ASN A 219 -2.22 16.42 -12.94
CA ASN A 219 -1.23 17.33 -12.39
C ASN A 219 0.18 16.72 -12.42
N ILE A 220 0.28 15.39 -12.25
CA ILE A 220 1.56 14.67 -12.34
C ILE A 220 1.98 14.55 -13.80
N ALA A 221 1.08 14.14 -14.69
CA ALA A 221 1.35 14.05 -16.14
C ALA A 221 1.75 15.41 -16.74
N ALA A 222 1.22 16.51 -16.19
CA ALA A 222 1.55 17.87 -16.63
C ALA A 222 3.00 18.29 -16.33
N GLN A 223 3.73 17.52 -15.52
CA GLN A 223 5.17 17.73 -15.35
C GLN A 223 5.94 17.30 -16.61
N ASP A 224 5.40 16.35 -17.38
CA ASP A 224 5.97 15.87 -18.65
C ASP A 224 5.34 16.61 -19.85
N ASP A 225 4.01 16.81 -19.86
CA ASP A 225 3.31 17.61 -20.88
C ASP A 225 2.17 18.43 -20.27
N LYS A 226 2.32 19.75 -20.27
CA LYS A 226 1.34 20.70 -19.72
C LYS A 226 -0.07 20.57 -20.33
N LYS A 227 -0.17 20.05 -21.56
CA LYS A 227 -1.46 19.78 -22.24
C LYS A 227 -2.30 18.74 -21.50
N ALA A 228 -1.72 17.92 -20.63
CA ALA A 228 -2.46 16.99 -19.78
C ALA A 228 -3.55 17.69 -18.94
N MET A 229 -3.35 18.94 -18.54
CA MET A 229 -4.35 19.71 -17.79
C MET A 229 -5.44 20.32 -18.66
N THR A 230 -5.15 20.71 -19.89
CA THR A 230 -6.07 21.42 -20.80
C THR A 230 -6.80 20.52 -21.77
N ASP A 231 -6.13 19.44 -22.22
CA ASP A 231 -6.58 18.59 -23.33
C ASP A 231 -7.04 17.19 -22.88
N VAL A 232 -6.82 16.84 -21.60
CA VAL A 232 -7.39 15.64 -20.96
C VAL A 232 -8.42 16.09 -19.92
N VAL A 233 -9.67 15.70 -20.11
CA VAL A 233 -10.79 16.17 -19.30
C VAL A 233 -11.50 15.01 -18.59
N PRO A 234 -11.94 15.19 -17.33
CA PRO A 234 -12.70 14.19 -16.62
C PRO A 234 -14.17 14.15 -17.12
N ILE A 235 -14.71 12.94 -17.24
CA ILE A 235 -16.12 12.70 -17.55
C ILE A 235 -16.88 12.01 -16.42
N TYR A 236 -16.15 11.50 -15.41
CA TYR A 236 -16.72 10.82 -14.28
C TYR A 236 -15.77 10.89 -13.08
N PHE A 237 -16.33 11.08 -11.88
CA PHE A 237 -15.62 10.93 -10.61
C PHE A 237 -16.29 9.82 -9.79
N THR A 238 -15.48 8.93 -9.25
CA THR A 238 -15.96 7.83 -8.37
C THR A 238 -16.47 8.38 -7.03
N LYS A 239 -17.06 7.54 -6.20
CA LYS A 239 -17.20 7.85 -4.78
C LYS A 239 -15.84 8.01 -4.11
N TRP A 240 -15.86 8.55 -2.91
CA TRP A 240 -14.65 8.74 -2.11
C TRP A 240 -13.98 7.42 -1.76
N ILE A 241 -12.69 7.36 -1.97
CA ILE A 241 -11.79 6.26 -1.69
C ILE A 241 -11.00 6.63 -0.43
N PRO A 242 -10.91 5.78 0.60
CA PRO A 242 -9.95 5.99 1.68
C PRO A 242 -8.55 6.22 1.11
N ASN A 243 -7.75 7.11 1.71
CA ASN A 243 -6.42 7.40 1.18
C ASN A 243 -5.45 6.22 1.40
N ASP A 244 -4.28 6.31 0.76
CA ASP A 244 -3.25 5.27 0.77
C ASP A 244 -2.83 4.86 2.18
N THR A 245 -2.42 3.61 2.31
CA THR A 245 -1.98 3.03 3.57
C THR A 245 -0.46 2.91 3.64
N ILE A 246 0.08 3.10 4.82
CA ILE A 246 1.35 2.52 5.23
C ILE A 246 0.99 1.24 5.98
N ALA A 247 1.23 0.09 5.36
CA ALA A 247 0.98 -1.23 5.94
C ALA A 247 2.28 -1.85 6.44
N VAL A 248 2.19 -2.64 7.49
CA VAL A 248 3.32 -3.36 8.07
C VAL A 248 3.04 -4.84 8.12
N ARG A 249 4.06 -5.69 8.03
CA ARG A 249 3.87 -7.13 8.21
C ARG A 249 3.17 -7.43 9.53
N LYS A 250 2.27 -8.41 9.51
CA LYS A 250 1.47 -8.78 10.68
C LYS A 250 2.31 -9.28 11.86
N ASP A 251 3.49 -9.87 11.61
CA ASP A 251 4.41 -10.36 12.64
C ASP A 251 5.35 -9.27 13.20
N MET A 252 5.27 -8.02 12.72
CA MET A 252 6.08 -6.93 13.24
C MET A 252 5.73 -6.64 14.71
N PRO A 253 6.72 -6.55 15.62
CA PRO A 253 6.49 -6.33 17.05
C PRO A 253 5.73 -5.04 17.34
N LYS A 254 4.73 -5.09 18.22
CA LYS A 254 3.87 -3.93 18.56
C LYS A 254 4.66 -2.69 18.99
N LYS A 255 5.70 -2.87 19.83
CA LYS A 255 6.58 -1.76 20.26
C LYS A 255 7.25 -1.08 19.07
N PHE A 256 7.75 -1.87 18.11
CA PHE A 256 8.40 -1.32 16.93
C PHE A 256 7.40 -0.61 16.00
N ARG A 257 6.16 -1.12 15.86
CA ARG A 257 5.10 -0.43 15.11
C ARG A 257 4.82 0.96 15.68
N VAL A 258 4.77 1.12 16.99
CA VAL A 258 4.58 2.44 17.64
C VAL A 258 5.75 3.37 17.34
N LYS A 259 6.98 2.88 17.45
CA LYS A 259 8.21 3.64 17.12
C LYS A 259 8.21 4.07 15.65
N LEU A 260 7.85 3.15 14.75
CA LEU A 260 7.78 3.38 13.30
C LEU A 260 6.69 4.40 12.93
N ALA A 261 5.48 4.28 13.49
CA ALA A 261 4.41 5.25 13.29
C ALA A 261 4.81 6.66 13.74
N LYS A 262 5.47 6.77 14.90
CA LYS A 262 6.01 8.04 15.39
C LYS A 262 7.07 8.61 14.44
N ALA A 263 7.96 7.76 13.91
CA ALA A 263 8.98 8.18 12.95
C ALA A 263 8.37 8.77 11.68
N PHE A 264 7.39 8.10 11.06
CA PHE A 264 6.68 8.63 9.89
C PHE A 264 5.98 9.96 10.17
N LYS A 265 5.26 10.06 11.28
CA LYS A 265 4.58 11.30 11.68
C LYS A 265 5.57 12.45 11.94
N ASN A 266 6.72 12.18 12.57
CA ASN A 266 7.77 13.19 12.78
C ASN A 266 8.39 13.66 11.45
N ILE A 267 8.66 12.73 10.53
CA ILE A 267 9.16 13.05 9.19
C ILE A 267 8.15 13.95 8.48
N ALA A 268 6.87 13.59 8.48
CA ALA A 268 5.82 14.38 7.85
C ALA A 268 5.65 15.80 8.42
N LYS A 269 6.05 16.03 9.68
CA LYS A 269 6.04 17.36 10.30
C LYS A 269 7.25 18.22 9.96
N SER A 270 8.37 17.63 9.56
CA SER A 270 9.59 18.34 9.24
C SER A 270 9.55 18.96 7.84
N LYS A 271 10.17 20.12 7.62
CA LYS A 271 10.21 20.78 6.30
C LYS A 271 10.78 19.86 5.22
N LYS A 272 11.92 19.21 5.48
CA LYS A 272 12.54 18.28 4.53
C LYS A 272 11.70 17.04 4.29
N GLY A 273 11.10 16.50 5.36
CA GLY A 273 10.25 15.31 5.25
C GLY A 273 8.98 15.57 4.44
N LYS A 274 8.31 16.71 4.66
CA LYS A 274 7.15 17.12 3.84
C LYS A 274 7.48 17.14 2.35
N GLN A 275 8.57 17.79 1.97
CA GLN A 275 9.00 17.86 0.57
C GLN A 275 9.24 16.46 -0.04
N ILE A 276 9.80 15.53 0.75
CA ILE A 276 10.08 14.17 0.28
C ILE A 276 8.77 13.41 0.10
N ILE A 277 7.89 13.34 1.12
CA ILE A 277 6.64 12.57 1.02
C ILE A 277 5.68 13.14 -0.03
N GLU A 278 5.65 14.47 -0.18
CA GLU A 278 4.92 15.15 -1.26
C GLU A 278 5.43 14.71 -2.64
N SER A 279 6.75 14.71 -2.83
CA SER A 279 7.34 14.37 -4.12
C SER A 279 7.10 12.92 -4.56
N ILE A 280 6.85 11.99 -3.61
CA ILE A 280 6.62 10.57 -3.90
C ILE A 280 5.16 10.35 -4.34
N TYR A 281 4.20 10.70 -3.48
CA TYR A 281 2.78 10.38 -3.63
C TYR A 281 1.83 11.55 -3.35
N ASN A 282 2.30 12.80 -3.34
CA ASN A 282 1.52 13.94 -2.89
C ASN A 282 0.94 13.74 -1.47
N HIS A 283 1.69 13.06 -0.59
CA HIS A 283 1.34 12.95 0.81
C HIS A 283 1.78 14.19 1.57
N TYR A 284 0.92 14.67 2.47
CA TYR A 284 1.18 15.87 3.28
C TYR A 284 1.18 15.58 4.79
N GLY A 285 0.77 14.38 5.17
CA GLY A 285 0.71 13.92 6.54
C GLY A 285 0.35 12.44 6.66
N TYR A 286 0.40 11.93 7.89
CA TYR A 286 -0.01 10.58 8.24
C TYR A 286 -0.80 10.58 9.54
N VAL A 287 -1.93 9.89 9.56
CA VAL A 287 -2.81 9.71 10.72
C VAL A 287 -2.92 8.25 11.10
N ASP A 288 -3.34 8.01 12.35
CA ASP A 288 -3.64 6.66 12.80
C ASP A 288 -4.82 6.09 11.99
N ALA A 289 -4.74 4.81 11.69
CA ALA A 289 -5.77 4.09 10.97
C ALA A 289 -6.02 2.73 11.62
N LYS A 290 -7.21 2.21 11.41
CA LYS A 290 -7.63 0.87 11.82
C LYS A 290 -8.27 0.15 10.64
N ASP A 291 -8.23 -1.17 10.67
CA ASP A 291 -8.72 -2.01 9.57
C ASP A 291 -10.18 -1.72 9.18
N SER A 292 -11.03 -1.40 10.17
CA SER A 292 -12.44 -1.06 9.93
C SER A 292 -12.66 0.24 9.12
N ASP A 293 -11.65 1.10 8.99
CA ASP A 293 -11.76 2.31 8.17
C ASP A 293 -11.89 1.96 6.67
N PHE A 294 -11.57 0.71 6.30
CA PHE A 294 -11.61 0.20 4.93
C PHE A 294 -12.80 -0.75 4.64
N ASP A 295 -13.76 -0.90 5.57
CA ASP A 295 -14.91 -1.81 5.40
C ASP A 295 -15.76 -1.50 4.18
N GLY A 296 -15.95 -0.22 3.87
CA GLY A 296 -16.65 0.20 2.66
C GLY A 296 -16.03 -0.34 1.37
N LEU A 297 -14.71 -0.48 1.35
CA LEU A 297 -13.97 -0.96 0.20
C LEU A 297 -14.15 -2.47 -0.03
N ARG A 298 -14.38 -3.26 1.02
CA ARG A 298 -14.67 -4.70 0.93
C ARG A 298 -15.95 -5.00 0.15
N GLN A 299 -16.90 -4.06 0.14
CA GLN A 299 -18.10 -4.16 -0.71
C GLN A 299 -17.76 -4.00 -2.19
N TYR A 300 -16.83 -3.10 -2.53
CA TYR A 300 -16.35 -2.93 -3.91
C TYR A 300 -15.65 -4.19 -4.41
N GLN A 301 -14.87 -4.88 -3.57
CA GLN A 301 -14.26 -6.17 -3.90
C GLN A 301 -15.30 -7.20 -4.37
N LYS A 302 -16.42 -7.32 -3.64
CA LYS A 302 -17.51 -8.25 -4.01
C LYS A 302 -18.12 -7.90 -5.36
N ILE A 303 -18.24 -6.62 -5.68
CA ILE A 303 -18.81 -6.16 -6.95
C ILE A 303 -17.84 -6.41 -8.10
N VAL A 304 -16.54 -6.11 -7.92
CA VAL A 304 -15.51 -6.40 -8.92
C VAL A 304 -15.44 -7.91 -9.23
N ASN A 305 -15.49 -8.76 -8.21
CA ASN A 305 -15.51 -10.21 -8.41
C ASN A 305 -16.70 -10.64 -9.30
N LYS A 306 -17.90 -10.05 -9.10
CA LYS A 306 -19.06 -10.29 -9.97
C LYS A 306 -18.82 -9.78 -11.40
N ALA A 307 -18.27 -8.59 -11.57
CA ALA A 307 -17.99 -8.00 -12.87
C ALA A 307 -17.00 -8.83 -13.69
N THR A 308 -15.96 -9.36 -13.04
CA THR A 308 -14.91 -10.16 -13.69
C THR A 308 -15.26 -11.64 -13.87
N GLY A 309 -16.42 -12.08 -13.35
CA GLY A 309 -16.82 -13.50 -13.39
C GLY A 309 -16.08 -14.38 -12.38
N GLY A 310 -15.38 -13.77 -11.42
CA GLY A 310 -14.75 -14.47 -10.31
C GLY A 310 -15.82 -15.07 -9.39
N SER A 311 -15.71 -16.36 -9.08
CA SER A 311 -16.57 -17.02 -8.10
C SER A 311 -16.37 -16.36 -6.74
N SER A 312 -17.46 -15.96 -6.10
CA SER A 312 -17.47 -15.54 -4.71
C SER A 312 -17.34 -16.78 -3.82
N ASN A 313 -16.19 -17.46 -3.89
CA ASN A 313 -15.87 -18.45 -2.87
C ASN A 313 -15.59 -17.69 -1.57
N ASN A 314 -16.67 -17.46 -0.83
CA ASN A 314 -16.60 -17.17 0.58
C ASN A 314 -16.17 -18.45 1.29
N ASN A 315 -14.96 -18.49 1.79
CA ASN A 315 -14.61 -19.24 2.99
C ASN A 315 -13.77 -18.34 3.89
#